data_9310bd963f98d22d142a831bb0b9826e
#
_entry.id   9310bd963f98d22d142a831bb0b9826e
#
_cell.length_a   1.000
_cell.length_b   1.000
_cell.length_c   1.000
_cell.angle_alpha   90.00
_cell.angle_beta   90.00
_cell.angle_gamma   90.00
#
_symmetry.space_group_name_H-M   'P 1'
#
loop_
_entity.id
_entity.type
_entity.pdbx_description
1 polymer ?
#
loop_
_entity_poly.entity_id
_entity_poly.type
_entity_poly.pdbx_seq_one_letter_code
_entity_poly.pdbx_strand_id
1 'polypeptide(L)'
;MKSAIKAKAERRSFADTVKRRSALYVMLIPGVLYLILFNYLPMFGMILSFKKINFRDGILGSAWCGLDNFRYALSAPSLITALKNTILYNIVFLFIGMALSILLAIMLDLLWGKLSKKVYQTIMIMPHFLSWVIVSYLVFGFLSMESGVVNNTILPIFGIDKINWYMEPKYWPTILIIVYFWKSWGYSSIIYTSALAGVDVQLYEAADIDGASVPQKLWNITIPAIKPIISMMLILKVGAILTTDMGLFYQIPLNTPQLYNTTNVISTYTYNLMTGSGANTLGMASATSMLNSLVGFVLIIISNGIVKKLDSDGAIF
;
A
#
# COMPACT_ATOMS: atom_id res chain seq x y z
N MET A 1 -48.37 33.13 -10.70
CA MET A 1 -48.31 32.25 -9.50
C MET A 1 -47.08 31.34 -9.47
N LYS A 2 -45.96 31.74 -10.11
CA LYS A 2 -44.67 31.02 -10.13
C LYS A 2 -43.50 31.78 -9.47
N SER A 3 -43.77 32.91 -8.75
CA SER A 3 -42.76 33.77 -8.14
C SER A 3 -42.72 33.73 -6.61
N ALA A 4 -43.52 32.90 -5.96
CA ALA A 4 -43.61 32.87 -4.50
C ALA A 4 -42.91 31.68 -3.82
N ILE A 5 -42.19 30.83 -4.57
CA ILE A 5 -41.45 29.66 -4.04
C ILE A 5 -39.93 29.86 -4.12
N LYS A 6 -39.46 31.06 -4.40
CA LYS A 6 -38.07 31.41 -3.99
C LYS A 6 -38.14 31.75 -2.49
N ALA A 7 -38.51 30.75 -1.69
CA ALA A 7 -38.47 30.80 -0.25
C ALA A 7 -37.03 31.09 0.16
N LYS A 8 -36.84 32.30 0.67
CA LYS A 8 -35.98 32.66 1.79
C LYS A 8 -35.11 31.49 2.31
N ALA A 9 -34.07 31.15 1.59
CA ALA A 9 -32.95 30.46 2.19
C ALA A 9 -32.34 31.47 3.17
N GLU A 10 -32.94 31.58 4.35
CA GLU A 10 -32.38 32.27 5.48
C GLU A 10 -30.93 31.77 5.59
N ARG A 11 -29.95 32.66 5.42
CA ARG A 11 -28.57 32.43 5.83
C ARG A 11 -28.60 32.19 7.34
N ARG A 12 -28.95 30.96 7.73
CA ARG A 12 -28.93 30.54 9.13
C ARG A 12 -27.51 30.74 9.62
N SER A 13 -27.37 31.47 10.71
CA SER A 13 -26.08 31.70 11.35
C SER A 13 -25.42 30.32 11.60
N PHE A 14 -24.11 30.22 11.38
CA PHE A 14 -23.32 29.03 11.71
C PHE A 14 -23.59 28.59 13.16
N ALA A 15 -23.73 29.56 14.08
CA ALA A 15 -24.03 29.31 15.48
C ALA A 15 -25.39 28.60 15.69
N ASP A 16 -26.44 29.00 14.96
CA ASP A 16 -27.76 28.34 15.05
C ASP A 16 -27.76 26.92 14.52
N THR A 17 -26.96 26.67 13.45
CA THR A 17 -26.76 25.34 12.89
C THR A 17 -26.02 24.43 13.87
N VAL A 18 -24.96 24.93 14.51
CA VAL A 18 -24.20 24.20 15.53
C VAL A 18 -25.07 23.88 16.74
N LYS A 19 -25.83 24.86 17.25
CA LYS A 19 -26.72 24.66 18.42
C LYS A 19 -27.80 23.61 18.14
N ARG A 20 -28.41 23.64 16.96
CA ARG A 20 -29.45 22.68 16.57
C ARG A 20 -28.91 21.29 16.32
N ARG A 21 -27.66 21.15 15.89
CA ARG A 21 -26.99 19.85 15.60
C ARG A 21 -25.90 19.53 16.62
N SER A 22 -25.98 20.09 17.82
CA SER A 22 -24.97 19.94 18.87
C SER A 22 -24.63 18.47 19.16
N ALA A 23 -25.63 17.60 19.20
CA ALA A 23 -25.43 16.16 19.41
C ALA A 23 -24.52 15.54 18.33
N LEU A 24 -24.67 15.90 17.06
CA LEU A 24 -23.80 15.43 15.97
C LEU A 24 -22.37 15.93 16.12
N TYR A 25 -22.20 17.20 16.49
CA TYR A 25 -20.86 17.76 16.72
C TYR A 25 -20.17 17.11 17.92
N VAL A 26 -20.90 16.85 19.02
CA VAL A 26 -20.36 16.13 20.18
C VAL A 26 -19.91 14.73 19.79
N MET A 27 -20.68 14.00 18.95
CA MET A 27 -20.28 12.69 18.44
C MET A 27 -19.05 12.73 17.54
N LEU A 28 -18.78 13.85 16.85
CA LEU A 28 -17.59 14.02 16.01
C LEU A 28 -16.32 14.33 16.83
N ILE A 29 -16.46 14.91 18.05
CA ILE A 29 -15.30 15.32 18.85
C ILE A 29 -14.27 14.20 19.03
N PRO A 30 -14.61 12.97 19.46
CA PRO A 30 -13.61 11.91 19.65
C PRO A 30 -12.83 11.61 18.37
N GLY A 31 -13.51 11.55 17.21
CA GLY A 31 -12.87 11.30 15.92
C GLY A 31 -11.95 12.44 15.47
N VAL A 32 -12.41 13.68 15.61
CA VAL A 32 -11.61 14.88 15.27
C VAL A 32 -10.41 14.98 16.21
N LEU A 33 -10.59 14.75 17.50
CA LEU A 33 -9.50 14.78 18.48
C LEU A 33 -8.45 13.71 18.18
N TYR A 34 -8.88 12.48 17.82
CA TYR A 34 -8.00 11.44 17.37
C TYR A 34 -7.17 11.86 16.13
N LEU A 35 -7.83 12.45 15.12
CA LEU A 35 -7.15 12.92 13.93
C LEU A 35 -6.11 14.03 14.26
N ILE A 36 -6.49 14.99 15.09
CA ILE A 36 -5.57 16.06 15.49
C ILE A 36 -4.36 15.50 16.23
N LEU A 37 -4.57 14.66 17.24
CA LEU A 37 -3.50 14.15 18.09
C LEU A 37 -2.57 13.15 17.37
N PHE A 38 -3.12 12.28 16.53
CA PHE A 38 -2.33 11.19 15.94
C PHE A 38 -1.95 11.39 14.47
N ASN A 39 -2.57 12.35 13.76
CA ASN A 39 -2.22 12.64 12.37
C ASN A 39 -1.65 14.05 12.21
N TYR A 40 -2.30 15.08 12.73
CA TYR A 40 -1.83 16.47 12.54
C TYR A 40 -0.67 16.85 13.48
N LEU A 41 -0.76 16.51 14.76
CA LEU A 41 0.29 16.84 15.72
C LEU A 41 1.66 16.26 15.34
N PRO A 42 1.80 14.99 14.89
CA PRO A 42 3.08 14.45 14.44
C PRO A 42 3.65 15.16 13.21
N MET A 43 2.84 15.86 12.39
CA MET A 43 3.34 16.64 11.26
C MET A 43 4.29 17.78 11.69
N PHE A 44 4.14 18.30 12.92
CA PHE A 44 5.13 19.24 13.47
C PHE A 44 6.52 18.63 13.60
N GLY A 45 6.61 17.28 13.67
CA GLY A 45 7.90 16.57 13.62
C GLY A 45 8.69 16.77 12.32
N MET A 46 8.08 17.28 11.25
CA MET A 46 8.80 17.65 10.03
C MET A 46 9.88 18.71 10.26
N ILE A 47 9.78 19.51 11.34
CA ILE A 47 10.82 20.46 11.72
C ILE A 47 12.18 19.78 11.97
N LEU A 48 12.18 18.50 12.38
CA LEU A 48 13.39 17.72 12.59
C LEU A 48 14.23 17.58 11.32
N SER A 49 13.62 17.63 10.14
CA SER A 49 14.28 17.56 8.85
C SER A 49 15.25 18.72 8.62
N PHE A 50 15.03 19.84 9.28
CA PHE A 50 15.81 21.08 9.14
C PHE A 50 16.75 21.34 10.34
N LYS A 51 16.83 20.40 11.30
CA LYS A 51 17.63 20.54 12.51
C LYS A 51 18.69 19.46 12.62
N LYS A 52 19.84 19.83 13.17
CA LYS A 52 20.87 18.90 13.60
C LYS A 52 20.56 18.48 15.02
N ILE A 53 19.86 17.35 15.15
CA ILE A 53 19.31 16.90 16.44
C ILE A 53 20.42 16.55 17.44
N ASN A 54 20.37 17.20 18.59
CA ASN A 54 21.15 16.87 19.76
C ASN A 54 20.21 16.54 20.92
N PHE A 55 20.25 15.31 21.41
CA PHE A 55 19.36 14.86 22.48
C PHE A 55 19.53 15.62 23.80
N ARG A 56 20.69 16.25 24.02
CA ARG A 56 20.92 17.09 25.22
C ARG A 56 20.12 18.38 25.20
N ASP A 57 20.00 19.00 24.03
CA ASP A 57 19.33 20.29 23.84
C ASP A 57 17.83 20.11 23.51
N GLY A 58 17.40 18.87 23.30
CA GLY A 58 16.05 18.53 22.89
C GLY A 58 15.70 19.00 21.47
N ILE A 59 14.46 18.74 21.05
CA ILE A 59 14.01 19.07 19.67
C ILE A 59 14.03 20.57 19.38
N LEU A 60 13.55 21.37 20.35
CA LEU A 60 13.42 22.82 20.16
C LEU A 60 14.77 23.53 20.25
N GLY A 61 15.65 23.09 21.17
CA GLY A 61 16.98 23.68 21.39
C GLY A 61 18.04 23.27 20.35
N SER A 62 17.81 22.20 19.59
CA SER A 62 18.75 21.74 18.57
C SER A 62 18.98 22.78 17.48
N ALA A 63 20.23 22.88 16.98
CA ALA A 63 20.64 23.84 15.97
C ALA A 63 19.95 23.63 14.61
N TRP A 64 19.62 24.72 13.92
CA TRP A 64 19.14 24.66 12.56
C TRP A 64 20.28 24.33 11.59
N CYS A 65 20.06 23.42 10.66
CA CYS A 65 21.01 23.05 9.60
C CYS A 65 20.46 23.29 8.18
N GLY A 66 19.32 23.95 8.05
CA GLY A 66 18.73 24.22 6.73
C GLY A 66 18.45 22.93 5.94
N LEU A 67 19.03 22.80 4.77
CA LEU A 67 18.83 21.64 3.86
C LEU A 67 19.93 20.60 3.95
N ASP A 68 20.85 20.65 4.91
CA ASP A 68 21.99 19.73 4.96
C ASP A 68 21.56 18.28 5.15
N ASN A 69 20.50 18.02 5.94
CA ASN A 69 19.95 16.67 6.10
C ASN A 69 19.44 16.09 4.77
N PHE A 70 18.83 16.94 3.93
CA PHE A 70 18.34 16.53 2.60
C PHE A 70 19.50 16.25 1.65
N ARG A 71 20.53 17.11 1.64
CA ARG A 71 21.73 16.91 0.80
C ARG A 71 22.43 15.63 1.18
N TYR A 72 22.62 15.40 2.47
CA TYR A 72 23.26 14.18 2.96
C TYR A 72 22.45 12.93 2.62
N ALA A 73 21.14 12.96 2.85
CA ALA A 73 20.26 11.86 2.49
C ALA A 73 20.37 11.55 0.98
N LEU A 74 20.24 12.54 0.11
CA LEU A 74 20.30 12.36 -1.35
C LEU A 74 21.66 11.92 -1.87
N SER A 75 22.74 12.17 -1.16
CA SER A 75 24.10 11.75 -1.54
C SER A 75 24.46 10.33 -1.03
N ALA A 76 23.66 9.75 -0.14
CA ALA A 76 23.94 8.43 0.44
C ALA A 76 23.64 7.29 -0.56
N PRO A 77 24.64 6.47 -0.94
CA PRO A 77 24.43 5.34 -1.87
C PRO A 77 23.36 4.35 -1.38
N SER A 78 23.24 4.19 -0.05
CA SER A 78 22.25 3.33 0.58
C SER A 78 20.81 3.82 0.37
N LEU A 79 20.57 5.15 0.34
CA LEU A 79 19.26 5.69 -0.02
C LEU A 79 18.95 5.45 -1.49
N ILE A 80 19.91 5.60 -2.39
CA ILE A 80 19.71 5.35 -3.82
C ILE A 80 19.32 3.88 -4.05
N THR A 81 20.00 2.95 -3.37
CA THR A 81 19.64 1.53 -3.40
C THR A 81 18.23 1.28 -2.86
N ALA A 82 17.90 1.86 -1.70
CA ALA A 82 16.58 1.73 -1.10
C ALA A 82 15.48 2.33 -2.00
N LEU A 83 15.72 3.47 -2.63
CA LEU A 83 14.79 4.10 -3.57
C LEU A 83 14.55 3.22 -4.81
N LYS A 84 15.63 2.71 -5.41
CA LYS A 84 15.56 1.79 -6.56
C LYS A 84 14.74 0.54 -6.22
N ASN A 85 15.04 -0.10 -5.10
CA ASN A 85 14.32 -1.29 -4.65
C ASN A 85 12.85 -0.97 -4.40
N THR A 86 12.55 0.15 -3.71
CA THR A 86 11.18 0.59 -3.45
C THR A 86 10.36 0.71 -4.73
N ILE A 87 10.92 1.41 -5.74
CA ILE A 87 10.24 1.61 -7.02
C ILE A 87 10.05 0.28 -7.76
N LEU A 88 11.10 -0.55 -7.85
CA LEU A 88 11.02 -1.83 -8.56
C LEU A 88 10.00 -2.78 -7.94
N TYR A 89 10.01 -2.96 -6.61
CA TYR A 89 9.02 -3.80 -5.93
C TYR A 89 7.61 -3.26 -6.11
N ASN A 90 7.40 -1.96 -5.94
CA ASN A 90 6.07 -1.38 -6.04
C ASN A 90 5.53 -1.40 -7.48
N ILE A 91 6.37 -1.30 -8.51
CA ILE A 91 5.96 -1.52 -9.90
C ILE A 91 5.46 -2.96 -10.08
N VAL A 92 6.20 -3.95 -9.58
CA VAL A 92 5.79 -5.37 -9.63
C VAL A 92 4.49 -5.59 -8.84
N PHE A 93 4.39 -5.07 -7.63
CA PHE A 93 3.20 -5.19 -6.78
C PHE A 93 1.99 -4.46 -7.38
N LEU A 94 2.20 -3.34 -8.05
CA LEU A 94 1.15 -2.60 -8.75
C LEU A 94 0.57 -3.42 -9.90
N PHE A 95 1.40 -3.75 -10.89
CA PHE A 95 0.90 -4.35 -12.13
C PHE A 95 0.51 -5.82 -11.95
N ILE A 96 1.40 -6.62 -11.39
CA ILE A 96 1.14 -8.06 -11.21
C ILE A 96 0.11 -8.26 -10.10
N GLY A 97 0.19 -7.52 -8.99
CA GLY A 97 -0.76 -7.63 -7.89
C GLY A 97 -2.17 -7.22 -8.30
N MET A 98 -2.31 -6.15 -9.09
CA MET A 98 -3.61 -5.73 -9.61
C MET A 98 -4.18 -6.76 -10.59
N ALA A 99 -3.36 -7.24 -11.54
CA ALA A 99 -3.77 -8.27 -12.50
C ALA A 99 -4.22 -9.57 -11.80
N LEU A 100 -3.44 -10.06 -10.82
CA LEU A 100 -3.78 -11.25 -10.03
C LEU A 100 -5.06 -11.05 -9.20
N SER A 101 -5.26 -9.86 -8.63
CA SER A 101 -6.45 -9.57 -7.82
C SER A 101 -7.72 -9.50 -8.67
N ILE A 102 -7.64 -8.92 -9.86
CA ILE A 102 -8.74 -8.89 -10.84
C ILE A 102 -9.03 -10.30 -11.35
N LEU A 103 -7.99 -11.05 -11.73
CA LEU A 103 -8.13 -12.44 -12.18
C LEU A 103 -8.83 -13.28 -11.12
N LEU A 104 -8.39 -13.20 -9.85
CA LEU A 104 -9.01 -13.93 -8.75
C LEU A 104 -10.47 -13.52 -8.54
N ALA A 105 -10.79 -12.22 -8.63
CA ALA A 105 -12.16 -11.73 -8.52
C ALA A 105 -13.06 -12.31 -9.62
N ILE A 106 -12.58 -12.34 -10.87
CA ILE A 106 -13.28 -12.94 -12.02
C ILE A 106 -13.45 -14.45 -11.81
N MET A 107 -12.39 -15.15 -11.41
CA MET A 107 -12.46 -16.59 -11.14
C MET A 107 -13.49 -16.91 -10.06
N LEU A 108 -13.52 -16.13 -8.97
CA LEU A 108 -14.52 -16.28 -7.91
C LEU A 108 -15.93 -15.96 -8.42
N ASP A 109 -16.07 -15.02 -9.34
CA ASP A 109 -17.37 -14.67 -9.91
C ASP A 109 -17.95 -15.74 -10.82
N LEU A 110 -17.11 -16.42 -11.58
CA LEU A 110 -17.46 -17.55 -12.44
C LEU A 110 -17.78 -18.85 -11.69
N LEU A 111 -17.49 -18.93 -10.38
CA LEU A 111 -17.78 -20.12 -9.59
C LEU A 111 -19.29 -20.32 -9.39
N TRP A 112 -19.73 -21.55 -9.60
CA TRP A 112 -21.09 -21.97 -9.34
C TRP A 112 -21.30 -22.24 -7.85
N GLY A 113 -22.41 -21.71 -7.32
CA GLY A 113 -22.84 -21.92 -5.93
C GLY A 113 -22.25 -20.91 -4.93
N LYS A 114 -23.16 -20.32 -4.17
CA LYS A 114 -22.82 -19.29 -3.14
C LYS A 114 -21.87 -19.83 -2.06
N LEU A 115 -22.01 -21.10 -1.70
CA LEU A 115 -21.17 -21.71 -0.65
C LEU A 115 -19.72 -21.89 -1.13
N SER A 116 -19.51 -22.42 -2.35
CA SER A 116 -18.19 -22.58 -2.93
C SER A 116 -17.46 -21.25 -3.05
N LYS A 117 -18.13 -20.23 -3.58
CA LYS A 117 -17.61 -18.86 -3.67
C LYS A 117 -17.13 -18.36 -2.30
N LYS A 118 -17.97 -18.51 -1.26
CA LYS A 118 -17.65 -18.07 0.11
C LYS A 118 -16.46 -18.83 0.70
N VAL A 119 -16.39 -20.14 0.50
CA VAL A 119 -15.29 -20.97 1.03
C VAL A 119 -13.96 -20.60 0.37
N TYR A 120 -13.90 -20.55 -0.96
CA TYR A 120 -12.67 -20.17 -1.67
C TYR A 120 -12.24 -18.74 -1.31
N GLN A 121 -13.16 -17.79 -1.27
CA GLN A 121 -12.87 -16.41 -0.86
C GLN A 121 -12.29 -16.36 0.56
N THR A 122 -12.87 -17.11 1.52
CA THR A 122 -12.38 -17.15 2.91
C THR A 122 -10.95 -17.72 2.97
N ILE A 123 -10.66 -18.81 2.26
CA ILE A 123 -9.32 -19.42 2.23
C ILE A 123 -8.29 -18.44 1.64
N MET A 124 -8.65 -17.77 0.55
CA MET A 124 -7.72 -16.82 -0.11
C MET A 124 -7.44 -15.55 0.70
N ILE A 125 -8.38 -15.14 1.55
CA ILE A 125 -8.21 -13.96 2.42
C ILE A 125 -7.45 -14.32 3.70
N MET A 126 -7.51 -15.56 4.17
CA MET A 126 -6.97 -15.98 5.47
C MET A 126 -5.49 -15.59 5.69
N PRO A 127 -4.57 -15.72 4.72
CA PRO A 127 -3.17 -15.31 4.91
C PRO A 127 -3.00 -13.82 5.25
N HIS A 128 -3.91 -12.96 4.81
CA HIS A 128 -3.86 -11.52 5.09
C HIS A 128 -3.92 -11.21 6.59
N PHE A 129 -4.64 -12.00 7.38
CA PHE A 129 -4.79 -11.78 8.83
C PHE A 129 -3.60 -12.24 9.67
N LEU A 130 -2.65 -12.97 9.08
CA LEU A 130 -1.43 -13.35 9.78
C LEU A 130 -0.53 -12.11 9.98
N SER A 131 0.05 -11.94 11.16
CA SER A 131 1.05 -10.89 11.36
C SER A 131 2.31 -11.18 10.55
N TRP A 132 3.04 -10.15 10.15
CA TRP A 132 4.32 -10.32 9.43
C TRP A 132 5.36 -11.09 10.27
N VAL A 133 5.29 -11.01 11.59
CA VAL A 133 6.16 -11.78 12.49
C VAL A 133 5.88 -13.28 12.34
N ILE A 134 4.61 -13.69 12.34
CA ILE A 134 4.25 -15.10 12.13
C ILE A 134 4.70 -15.56 10.74
N VAL A 135 4.46 -14.73 9.72
CA VAL A 135 4.89 -15.05 8.35
C VAL A 135 6.41 -15.19 8.26
N SER A 136 7.18 -14.35 8.98
CA SER A 136 8.65 -14.46 8.99
C SER A 136 9.13 -15.78 9.59
N TYR A 137 8.50 -16.25 10.67
CA TYR A 137 8.81 -17.57 11.24
C TYR A 137 8.44 -18.72 10.28
N LEU A 138 7.34 -18.61 9.56
CA LEU A 138 7.00 -19.58 8.51
C LEU A 138 8.05 -19.61 7.40
N VAL A 139 8.42 -18.44 6.88
CA VAL A 139 9.46 -18.34 5.83
C VAL A 139 10.80 -18.86 6.35
N PHE A 140 11.18 -18.53 7.59
CA PHE A 140 12.40 -19.07 8.20
C PHE A 140 12.33 -20.61 8.35
N GLY A 141 11.20 -21.16 8.77
CA GLY A 141 10.98 -22.61 8.85
C GLY A 141 11.09 -23.30 7.49
N PHE A 142 10.78 -22.61 6.38
CA PHE A 142 11.01 -23.14 5.03
C PHE A 142 12.45 -22.99 4.55
N LEU A 143 13.11 -21.86 4.84
CA LEU A 143 14.39 -21.47 4.24
C LEU A 143 15.61 -21.65 5.14
N SER A 144 15.45 -22.00 6.43
CA SER A 144 16.57 -22.23 7.35
C SER A 144 17.57 -23.22 6.75
N MET A 145 18.87 -22.93 6.90
CA MET A 145 19.92 -23.79 6.37
C MET A 145 19.94 -25.17 7.07
N GLU A 146 19.72 -25.20 8.37
CA GLU A 146 19.81 -26.40 9.17
C GLU A 146 18.53 -27.23 9.15
N SER A 147 17.38 -26.59 9.39
CA SER A 147 16.07 -27.24 9.59
C SER A 147 15.04 -26.94 8.49
N GLY A 148 15.37 -26.09 7.53
CA GLY A 148 14.41 -25.64 6.52
C GLY A 148 13.94 -26.75 5.58
N VAL A 149 12.63 -26.79 5.34
CA VAL A 149 11.99 -27.80 4.46
C VAL A 149 12.58 -27.74 3.04
N VAL A 150 12.85 -26.53 2.52
CA VAL A 150 13.41 -26.38 1.17
C VAL A 150 14.78 -27.02 1.08
N ASN A 151 15.66 -26.75 2.04
CA ASN A 151 17.04 -27.29 2.05
C ASN A 151 17.12 -28.79 2.36
N ASN A 152 16.22 -29.32 3.18
CA ASN A 152 16.33 -30.70 3.63
C ASN A 152 15.39 -31.68 2.89
N THR A 153 14.37 -31.15 2.19
CA THR A 153 13.41 -32.01 1.49
C THR A 153 13.35 -31.69 0.00
N ILE A 154 13.21 -30.40 -0.37
CA ILE A 154 12.95 -30.04 -1.78
C ILE A 154 14.23 -30.07 -2.61
N LEU A 155 15.30 -29.38 -2.21
CA LEU A 155 16.55 -29.31 -2.98
C LEU A 155 17.20 -30.68 -3.21
N PRO A 156 17.24 -31.60 -2.22
CA PRO A 156 17.80 -32.93 -2.44
C PRO A 156 17.07 -33.75 -3.51
N ILE A 157 15.75 -33.56 -3.69
CA ILE A 157 15.00 -34.24 -4.77
C ILE A 157 15.54 -33.88 -6.15
N PHE A 158 16.05 -32.64 -6.30
CA PHE A 158 16.62 -32.13 -7.55
C PHE A 158 18.15 -32.26 -7.60
N GLY A 159 18.80 -32.89 -6.61
CA GLY A 159 20.26 -33.01 -6.54
C GLY A 159 20.98 -31.69 -6.33
N ILE A 160 20.32 -30.70 -5.73
CA ILE A 160 20.87 -29.37 -5.48
C ILE A 160 21.39 -29.32 -4.04
N ASP A 161 22.59 -28.76 -3.86
CA ASP A 161 23.18 -28.53 -2.53
C ASP A 161 22.39 -27.53 -1.71
N LYS A 162 22.57 -27.59 -0.38
CA LYS A 162 21.93 -26.66 0.54
C LYS A 162 22.36 -25.22 0.26
N ILE A 163 21.38 -24.31 0.28
CA ILE A 163 21.60 -22.87 0.04
C ILE A 163 21.43 -22.12 1.36
N ASN A 164 22.40 -21.25 1.67
CA ASN A 164 22.23 -20.30 2.77
C ASN A 164 21.45 -19.08 2.28
N TRP A 165 20.12 -19.20 2.24
CA TRP A 165 19.22 -18.18 1.71
C TRP A 165 19.41 -16.80 2.33
N TYR A 166 19.72 -16.72 3.63
CA TYR A 166 19.92 -15.45 4.35
C TYR A 166 21.28 -14.81 4.12
N MET A 167 22.16 -15.44 3.34
CA MET A 167 23.45 -14.90 2.90
C MET A 167 23.51 -14.65 1.39
N GLU A 168 22.44 -15.00 0.65
CA GLU A 168 22.40 -14.94 -0.83
C GLU A 168 21.33 -13.92 -1.31
N PRO A 169 21.72 -12.64 -1.50
CA PRO A 169 20.77 -11.57 -1.86
C PRO A 169 19.98 -11.82 -3.14
N LYS A 170 20.54 -12.55 -4.11
CA LYS A 170 19.93 -12.77 -5.44
C LYS A 170 18.56 -13.43 -5.44
N TYR A 171 18.25 -14.23 -4.42
CA TYR A 171 16.96 -14.94 -4.33
C TYR A 171 15.87 -14.11 -3.68
N TRP A 172 16.24 -13.10 -2.91
CA TRP A 172 15.31 -12.34 -2.06
C TRP A 172 14.23 -11.57 -2.80
N PRO A 173 14.50 -10.97 -3.99
CA PRO A 173 13.43 -10.34 -4.74
C PRO A 173 12.26 -11.30 -5.04
N THR A 174 12.58 -12.50 -5.49
CA THR A 174 11.56 -13.53 -5.80
C THR A 174 10.83 -13.98 -4.54
N ILE A 175 11.55 -14.23 -3.44
CA ILE A 175 10.97 -14.66 -2.16
C ILE A 175 9.98 -13.61 -1.65
N LEU A 176 10.38 -12.33 -1.61
CA LEU A 176 9.54 -11.24 -1.14
C LEU A 176 8.28 -11.04 -2.02
N ILE A 177 8.43 -11.17 -3.34
CA ILE A 177 7.32 -11.07 -4.28
C ILE A 177 6.31 -12.21 -4.06
N ILE A 178 6.76 -13.44 -3.91
CA ILE A 178 5.89 -14.61 -3.65
C ILE A 178 5.16 -14.43 -2.32
N VAL A 179 5.87 -14.08 -1.24
CA VAL A 179 5.28 -13.90 0.09
C VAL A 179 4.27 -12.75 0.10
N TYR A 180 4.59 -11.64 -0.59
CA TYR A 180 3.67 -10.52 -0.72
C TYR A 180 2.37 -10.93 -1.42
N PHE A 181 2.45 -11.59 -2.57
CA PHE A 181 1.26 -12.00 -3.30
C PHE A 181 0.45 -13.04 -2.52
N TRP A 182 1.10 -14.05 -1.96
CA TRP A 182 0.41 -15.06 -1.14
C TRP A 182 -0.40 -14.42 0.00
N LYS A 183 0.14 -13.38 0.63
CA LYS A 183 -0.54 -12.69 1.73
C LYS A 183 -1.60 -11.68 1.28
N SER A 184 -1.40 -11.01 0.15
CA SER A 184 -2.14 -9.77 -0.18
C SER A 184 -3.21 -9.93 -1.25
N TRP A 185 -3.06 -10.86 -2.21
CA TRP A 185 -3.91 -10.90 -3.40
C TRP A 185 -5.38 -11.22 -3.09
N GLY A 186 -5.64 -12.16 -2.17
CA GLY A 186 -7.00 -12.52 -1.77
C GLY A 186 -7.75 -11.36 -1.13
N TYR A 187 -7.10 -10.59 -0.26
CA TYR A 187 -7.68 -9.39 0.32
C TYR A 187 -7.92 -8.30 -0.74
N SER A 188 -6.93 -8.06 -1.60
CA SER A 188 -7.05 -7.07 -2.67
C SER A 188 -8.15 -7.40 -3.69
N SER A 189 -8.48 -8.68 -3.87
CA SER A 189 -9.56 -9.11 -4.78
C SER A 189 -10.95 -8.71 -4.30
N ILE A 190 -11.15 -8.45 -3.00
CA ILE A 190 -12.46 -8.08 -2.43
C ILE A 190 -13.04 -6.85 -3.12
N ILE A 191 -12.22 -5.85 -3.37
CA ILE A 191 -12.63 -4.60 -4.01
C ILE A 191 -13.21 -4.88 -5.40
N TYR A 192 -12.52 -5.69 -6.19
CA TYR A 192 -12.95 -6.05 -7.53
C TYR A 192 -14.16 -7.01 -7.51
N THR A 193 -14.19 -7.96 -6.58
CA THR A 193 -15.37 -8.84 -6.39
C THR A 193 -16.62 -8.03 -6.04
N SER A 194 -16.48 -7.00 -5.19
CA SER A 194 -17.59 -6.11 -4.85
C SER A 194 -18.05 -5.26 -6.05
N ALA A 195 -17.11 -4.81 -6.87
CA ALA A 195 -17.43 -4.09 -8.09
C ALA A 195 -18.17 -4.98 -9.11
N LEU A 196 -17.72 -6.24 -9.28
CA LEU A 196 -18.37 -7.22 -10.15
C LEU A 196 -19.80 -7.54 -9.70
N ALA A 197 -20.03 -7.64 -8.40
CA ALA A 197 -21.37 -7.88 -7.86
C ALA A 197 -22.38 -6.73 -8.14
N GLY A 198 -21.89 -5.55 -8.53
CA GLY A 198 -22.71 -4.41 -8.92
C GLY A 198 -23.04 -4.34 -10.42
N VAL A 199 -22.47 -5.23 -11.22
CA VAL A 199 -22.72 -5.25 -12.68
C VAL A 199 -24.12 -5.81 -12.95
N ASP A 200 -24.87 -5.17 -13.86
CA ASP A 200 -26.22 -5.61 -14.21
C ASP A 200 -26.20 -7.00 -14.87
N VAL A 201 -26.91 -7.94 -14.27
CA VAL A 201 -27.02 -9.32 -14.75
C VAL A 201 -27.66 -9.38 -16.13
N GLN A 202 -28.57 -8.44 -16.46
CA GLN A 202 -29.24 -8.40 -17.78
C GLN A 202 -28.25 -8.27 -18.93
N LEU A 203 -27.10 -7.62 -18.73
CA LEU A 203 -26.06 -7.53 -19.76
C LEU A 203 -25.46 -8.90 -20.09
N TYR A 204 -25.29 -9.76 -19.11
CA TYR A 204 -24.80 -11.11 -19.30
C TYR A 204 -25.86 -12.02 -19.95
N GLU A 205 -27.13 -11.88 -19.55
CA GLU A 205 -28.25 -12.62 -20.13
C GLU A 205 -28.45 -12.28 -21.60
N ALA A 206 -28.39 -10.99 -21.96
CA ALA A 206 -28.45 -10.55 -23.35
C ALA A 206 -27.29 -11.12 -24.18
N ALA A 207 -26.06 -11.07 -23.65
CA ALA A 207 -24.89 -11.64 -24.31
C ALA A 207 -24.98 -13.17 -24.47
N ASP A 208 -25.65 -13.88 -23.56
CA ASP A 208 -25.90 -15.31 -23.67
C ASP A 208 -26.89 -15.63 -24.79
N ILE A 209 -27.91 -14.82 -24.98
CA ILE A 209 -28.87 -14.92 -26.09
C ILE A 209 -28.15 -14.70 -27.44
N ASP A 210 -27.21 -13.73 -27.47
CA ASP A 210 -26.40 -13.43 -28.66
C ASP A 210 -25.29 -14.47 -28.91
N GLY A 211 -25.16 -15.51 -28.06
CA GLY A 211 -24.18 -16.56 -28.21
C GLY A 211 -22.73 -16.16 -27.87
N ALA A 212 -22.54 -15.09 -27.08
CA ALA A 212 -21.22 -14.63 -26.70
C ALA A 212 -20.49 -15.63 -25.81
N SER A 213 -19.24 -15.94 -26.16
CA SER A 213 -18.36 -16.79 -25.35
C SER A 213 -17.93 -16.10 -24.07
N VAL A 214 -17.47 -16.88 -23.06
CA VAL A 214 -16.97 -16.36 -21.78
C VAL A 214 -15.88 -15.28 -21.98
N PRO A 215 -14.86 -15.46 -22.83
CA PRO A 215 -13.87 -14.41 -23.07
C PRO A 215 -14.48 -13.13 -23.66
N GLN A 216 -15.47 -13.25 -24.54
CA GLN A 216 -16.17 -12.07 -25.11
C GLN A 216 -16.92 -11.30 -24.02
N LYS A 217 -17.64 -11.98 -23.15
CA LYS A 217 -18.32 -11.35 -21.99
C LYS A 217 -17.31 -10.68 -21.05
N LEU A 218 -16.17 -11.31 -20.77
CA LEU A 218 -15.13 -10.73 -19.93
C LEU A 218 -14.56 -9.42 -20.51
N TRP A 219 -14.21 -9.39 -21.80
CA TRP A 219 -13.59 -8.22 -22.41
C TRP A 219 -14.58 -7.11 -22.75
N ASN A 220 -15.83 -7.42 -23.08
CA ASN A 220 -16.81 -6.44 -23.56
C ASN A 220 -17.80 -5.98 -22.49
N ILE A 221 -17.98 -6.75 -21.40
CA ILE A 221 -18.92 -6.41 -20.33
C ILE A 221 -18.17 -6.26 -19.01
N THR A 222 -17.51 -7.32 -18.54
CA THR A 222 -16.93 -7.40 -17.19
C THR A 222 -15.83 -6.36 -16.96
N ILE A 223 -14.78 -6.36 -17.80
CA ILE A 223 -13.64 -5.44 -17.65
C ILE A 223 -14.06 -3.97 -17.82
N PRO A 224 -14.86 -3.60 -18.86
CA PRO A 224 -15.35 -2.23 -18.99
C PRO A 224 -16.20 -1.77 -17.80
N ALA A 225 -17.06 -2.62 -17.25
CA ALA A 225 -17.91 -2.27 -16.11
C ALA A 225 -17.11 -1.95 -14.83
N ILE A 226 -15.99 -2.61 -14.58
CA ILE A 226 -15.14 -2.36 -13.41
C ILE A 226 -13.99 -1.38 -13.69
N LYS A 227 -13.86 -0.87 -14.90
CA LYS A 227 -12.79 0.05 -15.31
C LYS A 227 -12.65 1.28 -14.40
N PRO A 228 -13.72 1.96 -13.93
CA PRO A 228 -13.58 3.08 -13.01
C PRO A 228 -12.89 2.68 -11.70
N ILE A 229 -13.20 1.49 -11.17
CA ILE A 229 -12.56 0.97 -9.94
C ILE A 229 -11.08 0.64 -10.20
N ILE A 230 -10.76 0.05 -11.35
CA ILE A 230 -9.37 -0.21 -11.77
C ILE A 230 -8.59 1.11 -11.83
N SER A 231 -9.16 2.14 -12.47
CA SER A 231 -8.55 3.46 -12.60
C SER A 231 -8.31 4.12 -11.25
N MET A 232 -9.31 4.10 -10.36
CA MET A 232 -9.19 4.64 -9.01
C MET A 232 -8.10 3.91 -8.21
N MET A 233 -8.08 2.57 -8.23
CA MET A 233 -7.05 1.78 -7.55
C MET A 233 -5.64 2.03 -8.10
N LEU A 234 -5.52 2.24 -9.41
CA LEU A 234 -4.26 2.61 -10.06
C LEU A 234 -3.74 3.94 -9.53
N ILE A 235 -4.58 4.99 -9.47
CA ILE A 235 -4.19 6.30 -8.93
C ILE A 235 -3.68 6.17 -7.50
N LEU A 236 -4.44 5.49 -6.63
CA LEU A 236 -4.08 5.31 -5.22
C LEU A 236 -2.76 4.57 -5.06
N LYS A 237 -2.54 3.50 -5.84
CA LYS A 237 -1.29 2.71 -5.78
C LYS A 237 -0.10 3.47 -6.36
N VAL A 238 -0.27 4.24 -7.44
CA VAL A 238 0.79 5.08 -7.98
C VAL A 238 1.17 6.19 -7.00
N GLY A 239 0.18 6.80 -6.33
CA GLY A 239 0.45 7.76 -5.28
C GLY A 239 1.23 7.18 -4.09
N ALA A 240 1.02 5.90 -3.80
CA ALA A 240 1.72 5.17 -2.75
C ALA A 240 3.00 4.46 -3.22
N ILE A 241 3.51 4.73 -4.44
CA ILE A 241 4.61 3.96 -5.06
C ILE A 241 5.93 4.03 -4.28
N LEU A 242 6.11 5.05 -3.47
CA LEU A 242 7.26 5.18 -2.57
C LEU A 242 6.98 4.65 -1.15
N THR A 243 5.78 4.18 -0.89
CA THR A 243 5.40 3.59 0.40
C THR A 243 5.53 2.08 0.33
N THR A 244 6.23 1.49 1.29
CA THR A 244 6.43 0.04 1.37
C THR A 244 5.95 -0.50 2.71
N ASP A 245 5.49 -1.74 2.71
CA ASP A 245 5.14 -2.45 3.93
C ASP A 245 6.41 -2.84 4.69
N MET A 246 6.68 -2.13 5.79
CA MET A 246 7.83 -2.40 6.63
C MET A 246 7.84 -3.84 7.17
N GLY A 247 6.67 -4.41 7.44
CA GLY A 247 6.55 -5.78 7.91
C GLY A 247 7.15 -6.78 6.93
N LEU A 248 6.86 -6.64 5.63
CA LEU A 248 7.43 -7.49 4.58
C LEU A 248 8.96 -7.36 4.51
N PHE A 249 9.45 -6.13 4.37
CA PHE A 249 10.87 -5.88 4.07
C PHE A 249 11.79 -5.90 5.30
N TYR A 250 11.25 -5.80 6.50
CA TYR A 250 12.01 -5.87 7.75
C TYR A 250 11.95 -7.26 8.38
N GLN A 251 10.74 -7.82 8.55
CA GLN A 251 10.55 -9.07 9.30
C GLN A 251 10.97 -10.30 8.48
N ILE A 252 10.59 -10.38 7.20
CA ILE A 252 10.84 -11.58 6.40
C ILE A 252 12.35 -11.84 6.20
N PRO A 253 13.19 -10.84 5.81
CA PRO A 253 14.65 -11.01 5.71
C PRO A 253 15.34 -10.90 7.07
N LEU A 254 14.61 -10.80 8.20
CA LEU A 254 15.15 -10.64 9.56
C LEU A 254 16.10 -9.44 9.70
N ASN A 255 15.86 -8.37 8.95
CA ASN A 255 16.71 -7.18 8.85
C ASN A 255 18.20 -7.50 8.69
N THR A 256 18.52 -8.53 7.91
CA THR A 256 19.89 -9.04 7.71
C THR A 256 20.69 -8.10 6.83
N PRO A 257 21.82 -7.49 7.30
CA PRO A 257 22.59 -6.51 6.53
C PRO A 257 23.14 -7.02 5.20
N GLN A 258 23.51 -8.30 5.12
CA GLN A 258 24.00 -8.95 3.90
C GLN A 258 23.00 -8.90 2.75
N LEU A 259 21.71 -8.77 3.06
CA LEU A 259 20.61 -8.75 2.09
C LEU A 259 20.22 -7.34 1.67
N TYR A 260 20.74 -6.28 2.28
CA TYR A 260 20.29 -4.89 2.07
C TYR A 260 20.36 -4.43 0.61
N ASN A 261 21.26 -4.98 -0.19
CA ASN A 261 21.32 -4.63 -1.62
C ASN A 261 20.00 -4.92 -2.35
N THR A 262 19.22 -5.89 -1.90
CA THR A 262 17.97 -6.32 -2.54
C THR A 262 16.74 -6.15 -1.65
N THR A 263 16.89 -6.09 -0.33
CA THR A 263 15.75 -6.04 0.61
C THR A 263 15.54 -4.66 1.24
N ASN A 264 16.56 -3.79 1.23
CA ASN A 264 16.44 -2.47 1.82
C ASN A 264 15.59 -1.57 0.94
N VAL A 265 14.52 -1.02 1.50
CA VAL A 265 13.57 -0.09 0.89
C VAL A 265 13.51 1.19 1.72
N ILE A 266 12.84 2.24 1.24
CA ILE A 266 12.81 3.55 1.95
C ILE A 266 12.32 3.41 3.39
N SER A 267 11.29 2.60 3.65
CA SER A 267 10.77 2.43 5.01
C SER A 267 11.77 1.76 5.96
N THR A 268 12.45 0.69 5.54
CA THR A 268 13.47 0.01 6.34
C THR A 268 14.74 0.86 6.48
N TYR A 269 15.15 1.56 5.42
CA TYR A 269 16.26 2.51 5.47
C TYR A 269 16.01 3.62 6.49
N THR A 270 14.84 4.25 6.44
CA THR A 270 14.46 5.31 7.38
C THR A 270 14.40 4.80 8.81
N TYR A 271 13.84 3.61 9.02
CA TYR A 271 13.78 2.98 10.35
C TYR A 271 15.17 2.68 10.91
N ASN A 272 16.05 2.09 10.08
CA ASN A 272 17.42 1.80 10.49
C ASN A 272 18.23 3.07 10.80
N LEU A 273 17.94 4.20 10.10
CA LEU A 273 18.49 5.51 10.48
C LEU A 273 17.97 5.97 11.83
N MET A 274 16.67 5.83 12.10
CA MET A 274 16.07 6.29 13.38
C MET A 274 16.58 5.50 14.58
N THR A 275 16.85 4.20 14.41
CA THR A 275 17.32 3.29 15.46
C THR A 275 18.85 3.24 15.56
N GLY A 276 19.55 3.80 14.57
CA GLY A 276 21.00 3.84 14.51
C GLY A 276 21.62 4.81 15.52
N SER A 277 22.83 4.51 16.01
CA SER A 277 23.56 5.30 16.98
C SER A 277 24.37 6.46 16.41
N GLY A 278 24.21 6.77 15.12
CA GLY A 278 24.98 7.82 14.44
C GLY A 278 24.55 9.26 14.82
N ALA A 279 25.45 10.20 14.59
CA ALA A 279 25.14 11.61 14.77
C ALA A 279 24.08 12.09 13.77
N ASN A 280 23.02 12.76 14.29
CA ASN A 280 21.94 13.36 13.49
C ASN A 280 21.12 12.39 12.59
N THR A 281 21.12 11.09 12.91
CA THR A 281 20.35 10.08 12.15
C THR A 281 18.86 10.37 12.14
N LEU A 282 18.32 10.91 13.22
CA LEU A 282 16.91 11.30 13.33
C LEU A 282 16.53 12.44 12.37
N GLY A 283 17.40 13.46 12.22
CA GLY A 283 17.19 14.54 11.26
C GLY A 283 17.21 14.03 9.81
N MET A 284 18.15 13.14 9.49
CA MET A 284 18.26 12.50 8.16
C MET A 284 17.04 11.59 7.87
N ALA A 285 16.60 10.80 8.84
CA ALA A 285 15.41 9.96 8.72
C ALA A 285 14.15 10.81 8.45
N SER A 286 14.00 11.91 9.19
CA SER A 286 12.90 12.86 9.00
C SER A 286 12.95 13.53 7.62
N ALA A 287 14.14 13.93 7.15
CA ALA A 287 14.32 14.50 5.81
C ALA A 287 13.96 13.50 4.71
N THR A 288 14.38 12.22 4.86
CA THR A 288 14.04 11.14 3.93
C THR A 288 12.53 10.90 3.89
N SER A 289 11.86 10.85 5.06
CA SER A 289 10.40 10.69 5.15
C SER A 289 9.65 11.86 4.52
N MET A 290 10.13 13.09 4.73
CA MET A 290 9.53 14.28 4.13
C MET A 290 9.67 14.28 2.61
N LEU A 291 10.85 13.96 2.06
CA LEU A 291 11.05 13.81 0.62
C LEU A 291 10.10 12.74 0.04
N ASN A 292 10.01 11.59 0.70
CA ASN A 292 9.12 10.52 0.30
C ASN A 292 7.66 10.98 0.20
N SER A 293 7.17 11.72 1.20
CA SER A 293 5.81 12.25 1.24
C SER A 293 5.56 13.31 0.16
N LEU A 294 6.53 14.20 -0.08
CA LEU A 294 6.42 15.23 -1.13
C LEU A 294 6.36 14.61 -2.53
N VAL A 295 7.23 13.64 -2.82
CA VAL A 295 7.21 12.94 -4.11
C VAL A 295 5.91 12.16 -4.28
N GLY A 296 5.45 11.44 -3.26
CA GLY A 296 4.17 10.73 -3.28
C GLY A 296 2.99 11.68 -3.57
N PHE A 297 2.96 12.84 -2.94
CA PHE A 297 1.93 13.87 -3.18
C PHE A 297 1.92 14.35 -4.63
N VAL A 298 3.09 14.69 -5.19
CA VAL A 298 3.21 15.11 -6.60
C VAL A 298 2.74 14.00 -7.53
N LEU A 299 3.10 12.74 -7.27
CA LEU A 299 2.70 11.60 -8.08
C LEU A 299 1.18 11.36 -8.05
N ILE A 300 0.51 11.57 -6.91
CA ILE A 300 -0.96 11.49 -6.84
C ILE A 300 -1.60 12.53 -7.76
N ILE A 301 -1.14 13.78 -7.71
CA ILE A 301 -1.68 14.86 -8.54
C ILE A 301 -1.49 14.54 -10.03
N ILE A 302 -0.28 14.12 -10.42
CA ILE A 302 0.03 13.78 -11.82
C ILE A 302 -0.84 12.60 -12.28
N SER A 303 -0.91 11.53 -11.48
CA SER A 303 -1.70 10.34 -11.82
C SER A 303 -3.18 10.64 -11.95
N ASN A 304 -3.74 11.42 -11.02
CA ASN A 304 -5.13 11.84 -11.11
C ASN A 304 -5.40 12.69 -12.35
N GLY A 305 -4.48 13.60 -12.70
CA GLY A 305 -4.59 14.41 -13.93
C GLY A 305 -4.52 13.58 -15.21
N ILE A 306 -3.71 12.52 -15.25
CA ILE A 306 -3.66 11.59 -16.38
C ILE A 306 -4.96 10.79 -16.48
N VAL A 307 -5.44 10.21 -15.38
CA VAL A 307 -6.68 9.42 -15.39
C VAL A 307 -7.88 10.29 -15.75
N LYS A 308 -7.98 11.52 -15.26
CA LYS A 308 -9.05 12.46 -15.62
C LYS A 308 -9.15 12.73 -17.11
N LYS A 309 -8.02 12.70 -17.84
CA LYS A 309 -7.99 12.84 -19.31
C LYS A 309 -8.40 11.58 -20.03
N LEU A 310 -8.16 10.40 -19.46
CA LEU A 310 -8.44 9.10 -20.09
C LEU A 310 -9.83 8.56 -19.70
N ASP A 311 -10.29 8.85 -18.50
CA ASP A 311 -11.53 8.35 -17.94
C ASP A 311 -11.96 9.27 -16.78
N SER A 312 -12.91 10.18 -17.04
CA SER A 312 -13.37 11.17 -16.05
C SER A 312 -14.01 10.52 -14.83
N ASP A 313 -14.64 9.35 -15.00
CA ASP A 313 -15.36 8.65 -13.91
C ASP A 313 -14.40 7.93 -12.96
N GLY A 314 -13.17 7.67 -13.40
CA GLY A 314 -12.12 7.06 -12.57
C GLY A 314 -11.25 8.06 -11.81
N ALA A 315 -11.41 9.38 -12.02
CA ALA A 315 -10.66 10.41 -11.29
C ALA A 315 -11.17 10.58 -9.86
N ILE A 316 -10.26 10.90 -8.94
CA ILE A 316 -10.60 11.09 -7.52
C ILE A 316 -11.07 12.54 -7.27
N PHE A 317 -10.49 13.52 -7.98
CA PHE A 317 -10.80 14.95 -7.87
C PHE A 317 -10.52 15.70 -9.18
#